data_fa2e0edab6034c35b9715ef41a6b710c
#
_entry.id   fa2e0edab6034c35b9715ef41a6b710c
#
_cell.length_a   1.000
_cell.length_b   1.000
_cell.length_c   1.000
_cell.angle_alpha   90.00
_cell.angle_beta   90.00
_cell.angle_gamma   90.00
#
_symmetry.space_group_name_H-M   'P 1'
#
loop_
_entity.id
_entity.type
_entity.pdbx_description
1 polymer ?
#
loop_
_entity_poly.entity_id
_entity_poly.type
_entity_poly.pdbx_seq_one_letter_code
_entity_poly.pdbx_strand_id
1 'polypeptide(L)'
;MKRKHIIAIICLFCLSFQYEITAQNKSKVDEIRDELLNPNNNSVLVVAHRGDWRYAPENSLAAIENVIKMGCDVVEIDIQKNKDGHLILMHDNTLDRTTTGHGKISDKTLDDVKKLKLRNGLGIHTRHTVPTLEEALLLAKDKIMINLDKA
;
A
#
# COMPACT_ATOMS: atom_id res chain seq x y z
N MET A 1 44.74 -21.12 -33.74
CA MET A 1 43.47 -20.49 -34.10
C MET A 1 42.27 -20.78 -33.13
N LYS A 2 42.19 -21.98 -32.52
CA LYS A 2 41.01 -22.38 -31.69
C LYS A 2 40.82 -21.63 -30.36
N ARG A 3 41.91 -21.18 -29.69
CA ARG A 3 41.78 -20.46 -28.38
C ARG A 3 41.17 -19.05 -28.47
N LYS A 4 41.40 -18.29 -29.54
CA LYS A 4 40.89 -16.94 -29.71
C LYS A 4 39.34 -16.89 -29.91
N HIS A 5 38.78 -17.92 -30.55
CA HIS A 5 37.33 -18.01 -30.78
C HIS A 5 36.56 -18.41 -29.52
N ILE A 6 37.19 -19.25 -28.64
CA ILE A 6 36.57 -19.63 -27.36
C ILE A 6 36.47 -18.44 -26.42
N ILE A 7 37.52 -17.60 -26.34
CA ILE A 7 37.51 -16.40 -25.50
C ILE A 7 36.44 -15.38 -25.98
N ALA A 8 36.29 -15.19 -27.30
CA ALA A 8 35.28 -14.30 -27.87
C ALA A 8 33.85 -14.78 -27.58
N ILE A 9 33.58 -16.09 -27.62
CA ILE A 9 32.28 -16.67 -27.33
C ILE A 9 31.94 -16.52 -25.83
N ILE A 10 32.90 -16.73 -24.94
CA ILE A 10 32.72 -16.56 -23.49
C ILE A 10 32.45 -15.08 -23.17
N CYS A 11 33.14 -14.12 -23.78
CA CYS A 11 32.88 -12.69 -23.59
C CYS A 11 31.50 -12.26 -24.11
N LEU A 12 31.06 -12.79 -25.26
CA LEU A 12 29.72 -12.53 -25.78
C LEU A 12 28.60 -13.09 -24.84
N PHE A 13 28.86 -14.30 -24.29
CA PHE A 13 27.90 -14.92 -23.35
C PHE A 13 27.84 -14.17 -22.00
N CYS A 14 28.97 -13.68 -21.50
CA CYS A 14 29.02 -12.86 -20.30
C CYS A 14 28.33 -11.49 -20.50
N LEU A 15 28.48 -10.89 -21.68
CA LEU A 15 27.82 -9.62 -22.02
C LEU A 15 26.28 -9.77 -22.15
N SER A 16 25.81 -10.88 -22.74
CA SER A 16 24.36 -11.16 -22.80
C SER A 16 23.77 -11.46 -21.42
N PHE A 17 24.51 -12.15 -20.56
CA PHE A 17 24.06 -12.42 -19.19
C PHE A 17 24.03 -11.16 -18.31
N GLN A 18 24.95 -10.21 -18.52
CA GLN A 18 24.91 -8.90 -17.84
C GLN A 18 23.74 -8.03 -18.33
N TYR A 19 23.31 -8.16 -19.59
CA TYR A 19 22.19 -7.42 -20.14
C TYR A 19 20.84 -7.92 -19.58
N GLU A 20 20.71 -9.21 -19.28
CA GLU A 20 19.51 -9.75 -18.61
C GLU A 20 19.43 -9.41 -17.13
N ILE A 21 20.56 -9.21 -16.43
CA ILE A 21 20.58 -8.82 -15.01
C ILE A 21 20.15 -7.36 -14.80
N THR A 22 20.26 -6.51 -15.83
CA THR A 22 19.86 -5.10 -15.74
C THR A 22 18.41 -4.82 -16.16
N ALA A 23 17.69 -5.81 -16.69
CA ALA A 23 16.24 -5.75 -16.81
C ALA A 23 15.59 -6.07 -15.45
N GLN A 24 15.84 -5.23 -14.45
CA GLN A 24 15.13 -5.30 -13.19
C GLN A 24 13.63 -5.15 -13.51
N ASN A 25 12.85 -6.20 -13.27
CA ASN A 25 11.40 -6.15 -13.49
C ASN A 25 10.85 -4.95 -12.71
N LYS A 26 10.35 -3.97 -13.46
CA LYS A 26 9.77 -2.75 -12.92
C LYS A 26 8.61 -3.13 -12.00
N SER A 27 8.55 -2.56 -10.80
CA SER A 27 7.41 -2.82 -9.92
C SER A 27 6.15 -2.15 -10.48
N LYS A 28 4.97 -2.65 -10.11
CA LYS A 28 3.70 -2.01 -10.45
C LYS A 28 3.69 -0.52 -10.04
N VAL A 29 4.28 -0.20 -8.88
CA VAL A 29 4.38 1.18 -8.38
C VAL A 29 5.28 2.04 -9.27
N ASP A 30 6.38 1.50 -9.80
CA ASP A 30 7.24 2.23 -10.74
C ASP A 30 6.52 2.51 -12.06
N GLU A 31 5.72 1.57 -12.55
CA GLU A 31 4.90 1.77 -13.75
C GLU A 31 3.89 2.89 -13.54
N ILE A 32 3.13 2.86 -12.44
CA ILE A 32 2.14 3.88 -12.09
C ILE A 32 2.81 5.25 -11.92
N ARG A 33 3.97 5.32 -11.27
CA ARG A 33 4.73 6.56 -11.11
C ARG A 33 5.12 7.15 -12.47
N ASP A 34 5.62 6.33 -13.37
CA ASP A 34 6.05 6.80 -14.68
C ASP A 34 4.87 7.25 -15.55
N GLU A 35 3.71 6.59 -15.44
CA GLU A 35 2.46 7.04 -16.05
C GLU A 35 2.02 8.39 -15.48
N LEU A 36 2.03 8.54 -14.16
CA LEU A 36 1.62 9.78 -13.48
C LEU A 36 2.52 10.97 -13.84
N LEU A 37 3.82 10.74 -14.03
CA LEU A 37 4.80 11.77 -14.36
C LEU A 37 4.91 12.07 -15.86
N ASN A 38 4.28 11.28 -16.72
CA ASN A 38 4.30 11.48 -18.16
C ASN A 38 3.20 12.46 -18.60
N PRO A 39 3.51 13.70 -19.03
CA PRO A 39 2.52 14.69 -19.42
C PRO A 39 1.73 14.31 -20.69
N ASN A 40 2.23 13.35 -21.46
CA ASN A 40 1.56 12.84 -22.69
C ASN A 40 0.80 11.54 -22.45
N ASN A 41 0.70 11.09 -21.19
CA ASN A 41 -0.05 9.88 -20.85
C ASN A 41 -1.56 10.14 -20.94
N ASN A 42 -2.28 9.22 -21.59
CA ASN A 42 -3.75 9.23 -21.68
C ASN A 42 -4.39 8.14 -20.81
N SER A 43 -3.61 7.46 -19.94
CA SER A 43 -4.13 6.45 -19.02
C SER A 43 -5.02 7.10 -17.95
N VAL A 44 -6.01 6.34 -17.49
CA VAL A 44 -6.84 6.70 -16.32
C VAL A 44 -6.37 5.89 -15.15
N LEU A 45 -5.87 6.55 -14.09
CA LEU A 45 -5.51 5.89 -12.84
C LEU A 45 -6.74 5.72 -11.96
N VAL A 46 -6.95 4.51 -11.45
CA VAL A 46 -8.07 4.17 -10.57
C VAL A 46 -7.61 4.31 -9.11
N VAL A 47 -8.26 5.23 -8.39
CA VAL A 47 -8.01 5.48 -6.96
C VAL A 47 -9.12 4.87 -6.12
N ALA A 48 -8.77 3.98 -5.21
CA ALA A 48 -9.72 3.38 -4.26
C ALA A 48 -9.73 4.18 -2.95
N HIS A 49 -10.82 4.91 -2.68
CA HIS A 49 -11.02 5.73 -1.49
C HIS A 49 -11.20 4.86 -0.24
N ARG A 50 -10.28 4.96 0.73
CA ARG A 50 -10.18 4.15 1.96
C ARG A 50 -10.09 2.64 1.72
N GLY A 51 -9.63 2.24 0.54
CA GLY A 51 -9.61 0.85 0.10
C GLY A 51 -11.00 0.31 -0.30
N ASP A 52 -11.17 -1.01 -0.27
CA ASP A 52 -12.46 -1.67 -0.57
C ASP A 52 -13.38 -1.70 0.65
N TRP A 53 -13.93 -0.55 1.00
CA TRP A 53 -14.81 -0.38 2.17
C TRP A 53 -16.17 -1.10 2.05
N ARG A 54 -16.50 -1.65 0.89
CA ARG A 54 -17.75 -2.41 0.68
C ARG A 54 -17.66 -3.83 1.24
N TYR A 55 -16.50 -4.47 1.10
CA TYR A 55 -16.30 -5.87 1.51
C TYR A 55 -15.38 -6.01 2.72
N ALA A 56 -14.70 -4.93 3.13
CA ALA A 56 -13.87 -4.86 4.33
C ALA A 56 -14.10 -3.55 5.07
N PRO A 57 -13.69 -3.40 6.33
CA PRO A 57 -13.72 -2.08 7.00
C PRO A 57 -12.86 -1.06 6.25
N GLU A 58 -13.34 0.19 6.14
CA GLU A 58 -12.55 1.30 5.61
C GLU A 58 -11.22 1.44 6.35
N ASN A 59 -10.16 1.88 5.66
CA ASN A 59 -8.84 2.09 6.26
C ASN A 59 -8.26 0.84 6.96
N SER A 60 -8.60 -0.37 6.51
CA SER A 60 -8.08 -1.62 7.04
C SER A 60 -7.07 -2.27 6.08
N LEU A 61 -6.17 -3.11 6.61
CA LEU A 61 -5.28 -3.91 5.77
C LEU A 61 -6.05 -4.81 4.79
N ALA A 62 -7.21 -5.34 5.21
CA ALA A 62 -8.05 -6.16 4.34
C ALA A 62 -8.63 -5.35 3.17
N ALA A 63 -9.04 -4.08 3.40
CA ALA A 63 -9.52 -3.21 2.34
C ALA A 63 -8.40 -2.87 1.33
N ILE A 64 -7.18 -2.65 1.81
CA ILE A 64 -5.99 -2.43 0.96
C ILE A 64 -5.67 -3.70 0.17
N GLU A 65 -5.67 -4.87 0.81
CA GLU A 65 -5.40 -6.14 0.14
C GLU A 65 -6.41 -6.44 -0.98
N ASN A 66 -7.69 -6.15 -0.75
CA ASN A 66 -8.74 -6.33 -1.76
C ASN A 66 -8.50 -5.48 -3.00
N VAL A 67 -8.18 -4.18 -2.85
CA VAL A 67 -7.94 -3.29 -4.00
C VAL A 67 -6.64 -3.63 -4.73
N ILE A 68 -5.63 -4.16 -4.05
CA ILE A 68 -4.45 -4.74 -4.70
C ILE A 68 -4.86 -5.92 -5.60
N LYS A 69 -5.68 -6.83 -5.09
CA LYS A 69 -6.20 -8.00 -5.86
C LYS A 69 -7.10 -7.58 -7.03
N MET A 70 -7.84 -6.47 -6.90
CA MET A 70 -8.65 -5.88 -7.97
C MET A 70 -7.80 -5.23 -9.07
N GLY A 71 -6.51 -4.98 -8.83
CA GLY A 71 -5.61 -4.32 -9.77
C GLY A 71 -5.76 -2.81 -9.82
N CYS A 72 -6.32 -2.16 -8.79
CA CYS A 72 -6.34 -0.71 -8.67
C CYS A 72 -4.91 -0.14 -8.68
N ASP A 73 -4.76 1.09 -9.14
CA ASP A 73 -3.47 1.75 -9.27
C ASP A 73 -3.05 2.44 -7.97
N VAL A 74 -4.00 3.09 -7.30
CA VAL A 74 -3.78 3.86 -6.09
C VAL A 74 -4.80 3.46 -5.04
N VAL A 75 -4.36 3.33 -3.79
CA VAL A 75 -5.25 3.32 -2.63
C VAL A 75 -5.07 4.61 -1.85
N GLU A 76 -6.16 5.32 -1.61
CA GLU A 76 -6.18 6.45 -0.70
C GLU A 76 -6.48 5.93 0.70
N ILE A 77 -5.77 6.46 1.71
CA ILE A 77 -5.94 6.14 3.13
C ILE A 77 -5.80 7.38 3.99
N ASP A 78 -6.63 7.46 5.02
CA ASP A 78 -6.59 8.54 6.01
C ASP A 78 -5.66 8.19 7.17
N ILE A 79 -4.89 9.16 7.67
CA ILE A 79 -4.00 8.97 8.81
C ILE A 79 -4.33 9.92 9.96
N GLN A 80 -4.21 9.38 11.17
CA GLN A 80 -4.37 10.12 12.43
C GLN A 80 -3.20 9.80 13.36
N LYS A 81 -2.80 10.78 14.17
CA LYS A 81 -1.78 10.60 15.20
C LYS A 81 -2.43 10.31 16.55
N ASN A 82 -2.02 9.22 17.20
CA ASN A 82 -2.50 8.85 18.52
C ASN A 82 -1.72 9.57 19.65
N LYS A 83 -2.04 9.25 20.91
CA LYS A 83 -1.47 9.89 22.11
C LYS A 83 0.04 9.79 22.19
N ASP A 84 0.61 8.65 21.82
CA ASP A 84 2.05 8.35 21.90
C ASP A 84 2.80 8.57 20.58
N GLY A 85 2.14 9.27 19.62
CA GLY A 85 2.80 9.76 18.41
C GLY A 85 2.81 8.80 17.23
N HIS A 86 2.24 7.59 17.35
CA HIS A 86 2.13 6.66 16.24
C HIS A 86 1.07 7.12 15.23
N LEU A 87 1.34 6.90 13.96
CA LEU A 87 0.40 7.12 12.87
C LEU A 87 -0.42 5.85 12.64
N ILE A 88 -1.74 5.98 12.71
CA ILE A 88 -2.71 4.91 12.50
C ILE A 88 -3.65 5.26 11.36
N LEU A 89 -4.25 4.26 10.73
CA LEU A 89 -5.24 4.46 9.67
C LEU A 89 -6.62 4.73 10.27
N MET A 90 -7.11 5.95 10.13
CA MET A 90 -8.44 6.36 10.61
C MET A 90 -8.88 7.66 9.96
N HIS A 91 -10.13 7.72 9.50
CA HIS A 91 -10.70 8.96 8.94
C HIS A 91 -11.08 9.96 10.03
N ASP A 92 -11.84 9.51 11.03
CA ASP A 92 -12.40 10.37 12.07
C ASP A 92 -11.37 10.68 13.16
N ASN A 93 -11.53 11.80 13.85
CA ASN A 93 -10.72 12.13 15.02
C ASN A 93 -11.10 11.29 16.26
N THR A 94 -12.18 10.50 16.17
CA THR A 94 -12.69 9.65 17.24
C THR A 94 -12.85 8.20 16.78
N LEU A 95 -12.89 7.29 17.73
CA LEU A 95 -12.98 5.84 17.51
C LEU A 95 -14.39 5.32 17.27
N ASP A 96 -15.40 6.13 17.53
CA ASP A 96 -16.79 5.72 17.78
C ASP A 96 -17.48 5.07 16.58
N ARG A 97 -17.29 5.62 15.37
CA ARG A 97 -18.00 5.16 14.17
C ARG A 97 -17.45 3.85 13.63
N THR A 98 -16.14 3.74 13.52
CA THR A 98 -15.48 2.65 12.76
C THR A 98 -14.84 1.60 13.64
N THR A 99 -14.90 1.75 14.98
CA THR A 99 -14.30 0.77 15.91
C THR A 99 -15.23 0.38 17.04
N THR A 100 -14.79 -0.59 17.86
CA THR A 100 -15.45 -0.96 19.13
C THR A 100 -15.10 -0.03 20.29
N GLY A 101 -14.19 0.95 20.06
CA GLY A 101 -13.77 1.93 21.07
C GLY A 101 -14.58 3.21 21.02
N HIS A 102 -14.29 4.12 21.97
CA HIS A 102 -14.94 5.41 22.10
C HIS A 102 -13.94 6.52 22.42
N GLY A 103 -14.30 7.74 22.01
CA GLY A 103 -13.57 8.97 22.33
C GLY A 103 -12.43 9.27 21.35
N LYS A 104 -11.64 10.31 21.68
CA LYS A 104 -10.63 10.84 20.77
C LYS A 104 -9.43 9.90 20.61
N ILE A 105 -8.92 9.80 19.41
CA ILE A 105 -7.70 9.06 19.07
C ILE A 105 -6.48 9.64 19.82
N SER A 106 -6.41 10.98 19.92
CA SER A 106 -5.34 11.70 20.63
C SER A 106 -5.21 11.34 22.12
N ASP A 107 -6.22 10.71 22.71
CA ASP A 107 -6.23 10.32 24.12
C ASP A 107 -5.87 8.83 24.33
N LYS A 108 -5.63 8.08 23.26
CA LYS A 108 -5.39 6.64 23.27
C LYS A 108 -3.95 6.29 22.90
N THR A 109 -3.36 5.35 23.61
CA THR A 109 -2.05 4.76 23.24
C THR A 109 -2.21 3.80 22.07
N LEU A 110 -1.10 3.41 21.42
CA LEU A 110 -1.14 2.40 20.36
C LEU A 110 -1.70 1.07 20.88
N ASP A 111 -1.28 0.65 22.08
CA ASP A 111 -1.77 -0.57 22.72
C ASP A 111 -3.28 -0.56 22.95
N ASP A 112 -3.85 0.59 23.32
CA ASP A 112 -5.31 0.74 23.45
C ASP A 112 -6.01 0.58 22.10
N VAL A 113 -5.49 1.26 21.06
CA VAL A 113 -6.07 1.23 19.72
C VAL A 113 -5.99 -0.16 19.10
N LYS A 114 -4.88 -0.88 19.27
CA LYS A 114 -4.66 -2.23 18.70
C LYS A 114 -5.58 -3.30 19.30
N LYS A 115 -6.13 -3.09 20.48
CA LYS A 115 -7.15 -3.98 21.10
C LYS A 115 -8.53 -3.84 20.46
N LEU A 116 -8.80 -2.72 19.79
CA LEU A 116 -10.10 -2.43 19.20
C LEU A 116 -10.32 -3.23 17.90
N LYS A 117 -11.59 -3.55 17.64
CA LYS A 117 -12.02 -4.16 16.39
C LYS A 117 -12.65 -3.11 15.50
N LEU A 118 -12.35 -3.20 14.20
CA LEU A 118 -13.00 -2.37 13.20
C LEU A 118 -14.44 -2.84 12.94
N ARG A 119 -15.30 -1.88 12.60
CA ARG A 119 -16.65 -2.11 12.08
C ARG A 119 -16.64 -1.94 10.57
N ASN A 120 -17.45 -2.74 9.88
CA ASN A 120 -17.70 -2.54 8.46
C ASN A 120 -18.65 -1.35 8.19
N GLY A 121 -18.91 -1.04 6.93
CA GLY A 121 -19.80 0.05 6.53
C GLY A 121 -21.25 -0.06 7.03
N LEU A 122 -21.66 -1.22 7.52
CA LEU A 122 -22.98 -1.45 8.16
C LEU A 122 -22.93 -1.37 9.69
N GLY A 123 -21.79 -0.99 10.27
CA GLY A 123 -21.60 -0.92 11.73
C GLY A 123 -21.38 -2.27 12.42
N ILE A 124 -21.25 -3.37 11.66
CA ILE A 124 -21.06 -4.71 12.20
C ILE A 124 -19.59 -4.90 12.61
N HIS A 125 -19.37 -5.47 13.79
CA HIS A 125 -18.05 -5.80 14.29
C HIS A 125 -17.37 -6.85 13.42
N THR A 126 -16.09 -6.64 13.11
CA THR A 126 -15.27 -7.57 12.34
C THR A 126 -14.13 -8.12 13.20
N ARG A 127 -13.32 -9.01 12.61
CA ARG A 127 -12.08 -9.51 13.25
C ARG A 127 -10.88 -8.57 13.06
N HIS A 128 -10.99 -7.58 12.18
CA HIS A 128 -9.91 -6.69 11.82
C HIS A 128 -9.64 -5.66 12.93
N THR A 129 -8.39 -5.26 13.07
CA THR A 129 -7.93 -4.23 14.02
C THR A 129 -7.50 -2.97 13.27
N VAL A 130 -7.35 -1.86 13.98
CA VAL A 130 -6.85 -0.61 13.42
C VAL A 130 -5.39 -0.78 13.00
N PRO A 131 -5.03 -0.55 11.72
CA PRO A 131 -3.65 -0.64 11.28
C PRO A 131 -2.82 0.58 11.70
N THR A 132 -1.51 0.39 11.81
CA THR A 132 -0.54 1.50 11.73
C THR A 132 -0.26 1.85 10.27
N LEU A 133 0.25 3.05 10.03
CA LEU A 133 0.74 3.45 8.71
C LEU A 133 1.86 2.52 8.23
N GLU A 134 2.77 2.10 9.12
CA GLU A 134 3.85 1.18 8.78
C GLU A 134 3.32 -0.16 8.24
N GLU A 135 2.32 -0.76 8.91
CA GLU A 135 1.69 -2.00 8.44
C GLU A 135 1.07 -1.84 7.05
N ALA A 136 0.44 -0.69 6.78
CA ALA A 136 -0.15 -0.40 5.47
C ALA A 136 0.91 -0.21 4.38
N LEU A 137 1.99 0.53 4.67
CA LEU A 137 3.10 0.76 3.75
C LEU A 137 3.82 -0.55 3.40
N LEU A 138 4.06 -1.42 4.38
CA LEU A 138 4.67 -2.73 4.16
C LEU A 138 3.78 -3.64 3.30
N LEU A 139 2.46 -3.62 3.50
CA LEU A 139 1.52 -4.38 2.69
C LEU A 139 1.48 -3.90 1.24
N ALA A 140 1.48 -2.59 1.02
CA ALA A 140 1.35 -1.94 -0.27
C ALA A 140 2.65 -1.94 -1.10
N LYS A 141 3.80 -2.11 -0.45
CA LYS A 141 5.13 -2.03 -1.07
C LYS A 141 5.20 -2.82 -2.37
N ASP A 142 5.63 -2.17 -3.45
CA ASP A 142 5.81 -2.70 -4.81
C ASP A 142 4.51 -3.19 -5.51
N LYS A 143 3.34 -3.06 -4.85
CA LYS A 143 2.06 -3.61 -5.33
C LYS A 143 1.04 -2.54 -5.73
N ILE A 144 0.96 -1.44 -4.98
CA ILE A 144 -0.01 -0.36 -5.20
C ILE A 144 0.57 0.95 -4.68
N MET A 145 0.28 2.05 -5.36
CA MET A 145 0.64 3.38 -4.87
C MET A 145 -0.31 3.79 -3.73
N ILE A 146 0.22 4.48 -2.72
CA ILE A 146 -0.60 5.03 -1.63
C ILE A 146 -0.71 6.55 -1.79
N ASN A 147 -1.94 7.05 -1.68
CA ASN A 147 -2.24 8.46 -1.43
C ASN A 147 -2.60 8.63 0.05
N LEU A 148 -1.85 9.49 0.75
CA LEU A 148 -2.09 9.80 2.17
C LEU A 148 -2.96 11.05 2.28
N ASP A 149 -4.11 10.93 2.94
CA ASP A 149 -4.97 12.07 3.31
C ASP A 149 -4.87 12.35 4.81
N LYS A 150 -5.12 13.63 5.18
CA LYS A 150 -5.06 14.13 6.57
C LYS A 150 -3.69 13.98 7.25
N ALA A 151 -2.60 13.98 6.45
CA ALA A 151 -1.23 13.94 6.92
C ALA A 151 -0.78 15.27 7.52
#